data_a651bc7e83d706d095d081c329a9af72
#
_entry.id   a651bc7e83d706d095d081c329a9af72
#
_cell.length_a   1.000
_cell.length_b   1.000
_cell.length_c   1.000
_cell.angle_alpha   90.00
_cell.angle_beta   90.00
_cell.angle_gamma   90.00
#
_symmetry.space_group_name_H-M   'P 1'
#
loop_
_entity.id
_entity.type
_entity.pdbx_description
1 polymer ?
#
loop_
_entity_poly.entity_id
_entity_poly.type
_entity_poly.pdbx_seq_one_letter_code
_entity_poly.pdbx_strand_id
1 'polypeptide(L)'
;MASAAPPREFSIADEYHYNRRSPARWVLSHVLRYPVLPIVFVVTVIGMAVAQSFGAVFVGGAFDVLLGGGDAADLGVAALWVTAAYLGYGACDIVNSLALRVLGQRVDRDARAELYGSLLGKSQTFLGRQRVGDLMARATNDVNQVTLMIAPNAGLILESFFALVVPLVTIATLGFDLLLVPVLFLIGFAVALRHYSRALAPVSSEMSARFGLMNAGLAEAIGGIEVVKGFAQEEAEERRFAERARAYTDAFIRSGAVQARYLPLLLYGLAVGLAFGHALLLVFQGRLTVGEAITYMTLMGKLRSPTMFSLTTFAAVRLGLASAAR
;
A
#
# COMPACT_ATOMS: atom_id res chain seq x y z
N MET A 1 1.35 -29.18 -29.89
CA MET A 1 0.76 -30.29 -29.09
C MET A 1 0.53 -29.79 -27.70
N ALA A 2 -0.71 -29.56 -27.28
CA ALA A 2 -1.05 -29.22 -25.93
C ALA A 2 -0.84 -30.47 -25.07
N SER A 3 0.10 -30.37 -24.10
CA SER A 3 0.30 -31.45 -23.11
C SER A 3 -0.99 -31.58 -22.31
N ALA A 4 -1.68 -32.72 -22.50
CA ALA A 4 -2.83 -33.04 -21.66
C ALA A 4 -2.35 -33.13 -20.21
N ALA A 5 -2.98 -32.35 -19.34
CA ALA A 5 -2.70 -32.41 -17.91
C ALA A 5 -2.92 -33.83 -17.40
N PRO A 6 -2.06 -34.40 -16.54
CA PRO A 6 -2.23 -35.74 -16.03
C PRO A 6 -3.62 -35.90 -15.38
N PRO A 7 -4.26 -37.09 -15.52
CA PRO A 7 -5.58 -37.30 -14.95
C PRO A 7 -5.57 -37.05 -13.46
N ARG A 8 -6.52 -36.24 -12.97
CA ARG A 8 -6.71 -35.97 -11.55
C ARG A 8 -7.36 -37.19 -10.91
N GLU A 9 -6.85 -37.65 -9.78
CA GLU A 9 -7.45 -38.76 -9.01
C GLU A 9 -8.76 -38.36 -8.33
N PHE A 10 -8.93 -37.04 -8.10
CA PHE A 10 -10.12 -36.46 -7.47
C PHE A 10 -10.44 -35.10 -8.12
N SER A 11 -11.73 -34.83 -8.33
CA SER A 11 -12.24 -33.52 -8.75
C SER A 11 -13.44 -33.14 -7.89
N ILE A 12 -13.51 -31.91 -7.46
CA ILE A 12 -14.67 -31.38 -6.75
C ILE A 12 -15.74 -31.06 -7.80
N ALA A 13 -16.95 -31.60 -7.63
CA ALA A 13 -18.09 -31.20 -8.43
C ALA A 13 -18.36 -29.71 -8.17
N ASP A 14 -18.61 -28.92 -9.23
CA ASP A 14 -18.82 -27.46 -9.16
C ASP A 14 -17.59 -26.61 -8.77
N GLU A 15 -16.36 -27.09 -9.04
CA GLU A 15 -15.17 -26.26 -8.86
C GLU A 15 -15.24 -25.01 -9.74
N TYR A 16 -15.16 -23.82 -9.11
CA TYR A 16 -15.08 -22.56 -9.86
C TYR A 16 -13.78 -22.48 -10.64
N HIS A 17 -13.85 -22.22 -11.96
CA HIS A 17 -12.67 -22.17 -12.82
C HIS A 17 -12.02 -20.79 -12.83
N TYR A 18 -10.87 -20.68 -12.18
CA TYR A 18 -10.06 -19.47 -12.16
C TYR A 18 -9.12 -19.38 -13.36
N ASN A 19 -8.81 -18.15 -13.79
CA ASN A 19 -7.93 -17.91 -14.92
C ASN A 19 -6.46 -18.03 -14.52
N ARG A 20 -5.86 -19.21 -14.73
CA ARG A 20 -4.47 -19.53 -14.35
C ARG A 20 -3.42 -19.13 -15.40
N ARG A 21 -3.76 -18.32 -16.43
CA ARG A 21 -2.79 -17.93 -17.49
C ARG A 21 -1.66 -17.04 -16.99
N SER A 22 -1.89 -16.25 -15.94
CA SER A 22 -0.87 -15.46 -15.26
C SER A 22 -1.29 -15.21 -13.80
N PRO A 23 -0.32 -14.97 -12.88
CA PRO A 23 -0.63 -14.68 -11.47
C PRO A 23 -1.62 -13.52 -11.30
N ALA A 24 -1.43 -12.43 -12.04
CA ALA A 24 -2.33 -11.27 -11.99
C ALA A 24 -3.76 -11.61 -12.46
N ARG A 25 -3.92 -12.42 -13.52
CA ARG A 25 -5.23 -12.85 -14.00
C ARG A 25 -5.89 -13.83 -13.04
N TRP A 26 -5.12 -14.67 -12.39
CA TRP A 26 -5.62 -15.57 -11.36
C TRP A 26 -6.19 -14.78 -10.17
N VAL A 27 -5.43 -13.82 -9.63
CA VAL A 27 -5.91 -12.93 -8.57
C VAL A 27 -7.16 -12.16 -9.00
N LEU A 28 -7.13 -11.57 -10.21
CA LEU A 28 -8.27 -10.82 -10.73
C LEU A 28 -9.52 -11.70 -10.86
N SER A 29 -9.40 -12.96 -11.26
CA SER A 29 -10.53 -13.88 -11.35
C SER A 29 -11.16 -14.20 -9.99
N HIS A 30 -10.36 -14.24 -8.90
CA HIS A 30 -10.86 -14.36 -7.53
C HIS A 30 -11.61 -13.11 -7.07
N VAL A 31 -11.07 -11.93 -7.38
CA VAL A 31 -11.71 -10.64 -7.05
C VAL A 31 -13.04 -10.50 -7.81
N LEU A 32 -13.05 -10.80 -9.11
CA LEU A 32 -14.24 -10.69 -9.97
C LEU A 32 -15.32 -11.75 -9.67
N ARG A 33 -15.02 -12.78 -8.91
CA ARG A 33 -16.04 -13.70 -8.37
C ARG A 33 -17.05 -12.97 -7.47
N TYR A 34 -16.64 -11.86 -6.85
CA TYR A 34 -17.46 -11.05 -5.96
C TYR A 34 -17.61 -9.61 -6.46
N PRO A 35 -18.23 -9.37 -7.63
CA PRO A 35 -18.14 -8.09 -8.33
C PRO A 35 -18.70 -6.91 -7.52
N VAL A 36 -19.64 -7.15 -6.63
CA VAL A 36 -20.24 -6.10 -5.77
C VAL A 36 -19.20 -5.47 -4.84
N LEU A 37 -18.30 -6.27 -4.24
CA LEU A 37 -17.34 -5.78 -3.26
C LEU A 37 -16.32 -4.79 -3.86
N PRO A 38 -15.63 -5.09 -4.98
CA PRO A 38 -14.73 -4.11 -5.59
C PRO A 38 -15.47 -2.89 -6.15
N ILE A 39 -16.73 -3.02 -6.62
CA ILE A 39 -17.52 -1.86 -7.04
C ILE A 39 -17.83 -0.97 -5.83
N VAL A 40 -18.34 -1.53 -4.74
CA VAL A 40 -18.61 -0.78 -3.50
C VAL A 40 -17.32 -0.12 -3.00
N PHE A 41 -16.19 -0.84 -3.01
CA PHE A 41 -14.90 -0.30 -2.63
C PHE A 41 -14.51 0.93 -3.48
N VAL A 42 -14.60 0.85 -4.81
CA VAL A 42 -14.25 1.97 -5.70
C VAL A 42 -15.17 3.17 -5.47
N VAL A 43 -16.49 2.93 -5.37
CA VAL A 43 -17.48 4.00 -5.14
C VAL A 43 -17.25 4.70 -3.82
N THR A 44 -16.97 3.95 -2.76
CA THR A 44 -16.70 4.53 -1.43
C THR A 44 -15.35 5.26 -1.36
N VAL A 45 -14.31 4.78 -2.04
CA VAL A 45 -13.02 5.51 -2.16
C VAL A 45 -13.22 6.87 -2.83
N ILE A 46 -13.96 6.90 -3.94
CA ILE A 46 -14.30 8.16 -4.61
C ILE A 46 -15.14 9.05 -3.69
N GLY A 47 -16.15 8.47 -3.04
CA GLY A 47 -16.99 9.18 -2.06
C GLY A 47 -16.20 9.82 -0.93
N MET A 48 -15.23 9.09 -0.37
CA MET A 48 -14.30 9.60 0.65
C MET A 48 -13.48 10.78 0.14
N ALA A 49 -12.85 10.66 -1.03
CA ALA A 49 -12.03 11.71 -1.62
C ALA A 49 -12.85 12.98 -1.94
N VAL A 50 -14.06 12.81 -2.44
CA VAL A 50 -15.01 13.90 -2.74
C VAL A 50 -15.48 14.56 -1.45
N ALA A 51 -15.97 13.78 -0.47
CA ALA A 51 -16.44 14.31 0.81
C ALA A 51 -15.34 15.11 1.54
N GLN A 52 -14.11 14.61 1.50
CA GLN A 52 -12.96 15.29 2.10
C GLN A 52 -12.58 16.58 1.37
N SER A 53 -12.70 16.61 0.02
CA SER A 53 -12.44 17.82 -0.77
C SER A 53 -13.53 18.87 -0.58
N PHE A 54 -14.81 18.47 -0.56
CA PHE A 54 -15.91 19.36 -0.24
C PHE A 54 -15.84 19.89 1.20
N GLY A 55 -15.41 19.06 2.17
CA GLY A 55 -15.15 19.53 3.52
C GLY A 55 -14.16 20.68 3.55
N ALA A 56 -13.07 20.61 2.76
CA ALA A 56 -12.11 21.71 2.64
C ALA A 56 -12.74 22.97 2.03
N VAL A 57 -13.57 22.83 0.98
CA VAL A 57 -14.28 23.94 0.34
C VAL A 57 -15.25 24.62 1.32
N PHE A 58 -16.01 23.84 2.07
CA PHE A 58 -16.96 24.39 3.06
C PHE A 58 -16.25 25.10 4.22
N VAL A 59 -15.10 24.59 4.66
CA VAL A 59 -14.27 25.28 5.66
C VAL A 59 -13.79 26.62 5.11
N GLY A 60 -13.26 26.68 3.88
CA GLY A 60 -12.87 27.94 3.26
C GLY A 60 -14.04 28.90 3.11
N GLY A 61 -15.20 28.42 2.62
CA GLY A 61 -16.41 29.24 2.51
C GLY A 61 -16.88 29.82 3.86
N ALA A 62 -16.74 29.07 4.96
CA ALA A 62 -17.04 29.59 6.29
C ALA A 62 -16.15 30.77 6.68
N PHE A 63 -14.86 30.75 6.29
CA PHE A 63 -13.96 31.89 6.52
C PHE A 63 -14.34 33.10 5.66
N ASP A 64 -14.78 32.90 4.42
CA ASP A 64 -15.25 34.02 3.58
C ASP A 64 -16.51 34.66 4.15
N VAL A 65 -17.47 33.86 4.66
CA VAL A 65 -18.66 34.37 5.38
C VAL A 65 -18.26 35.17 6.60
N LEU A 66 -17.31 34.64 7.42
CA LEU A 66 -16.85 35.33 8.63
C LEU A 66 -16.19 36.67 8.32
N LEU A 67 -15.32 36.72 7.31
CA LEU A 67 -14.59 37.91 6.90
C LEU A 67 -15.47 38.94 6.15
N GLY A 68 -16.48 38.42 5.44
CA GLY A 68 -17.48 39.24 4.72
C GLY A 68 -18.56 39.86 5.61
N GLY A 69 -18.52 39.61 6.93
CA GLY A 69 -19.52 40.15 7.87
C GLY A 69 -20.84 39.40 7.87
N GLY A 70 -20.84 38.11 7.46
CA GLY A 70 -22.00 37.23 7.52
C GLY A 70 -22.51 37.02 8.95
N ASP A 71 -23.75 36.59 9.06
CA ASP A 71 -24.41 36.42 10.37
C ASP A 71 -24.14 35.02 10.99
N ALA A 72 -24.58 34.85 12.24
CA ALA A 72 -24.44 33.57 12.94
C ALA A 72 -25.21 32.42 12.31
N ALA A 73 -26.27 32.70 11.53
CA ALA A 73 -27.04 31.68 10.82
C ALA A 73 -26.26 31.13 9.62
N ASP A 74 -25.59 32.02 8.88
CA ASP A 74 -24.73 31.62 7.75
C ASP A 74 -23.58 30.74 8.20
N LEU A 75 -22.95 31.09 9.31
CA LEU A 75 -21.90 30.27 9.95
C LEU A 75 -22.44 28.92 10.43
N GLY A 76 -23.67 28.92 10.98
CA GLY A 76 -24.37 27.68 11.35
C GLY A 76 -24.60 26.74 10.17
N VAL A 77 -25.00 27.29 9.03
CA VAL A 77 -25.18 26.52 7.76
C VAL A 77 -23.83 25.98 7.27
N ALA A 78 -22.77 26.78 7.28
CA ALA A 78 -21.44 26.34 6.90
C ALA A 78 -20.93 25.20 7.79
N ALA A 79 -21.11 25.33 9.13
CA ALA A 79 -20.77 24.28 10.08
C ALA A 79 -21.55 22.98 9.84
N LEU A 80 -22.83 23.07 9.47
CA LEU A 80 -23.65 21.92 9.14
C LEU A 80 -23.09 21.19 7.91
N TRP A 81 -22.73 21.92 6.83
CA TRP A 81 -22.15 21.32 5.63
C TRP A 81 -20.77 20.67 5.88
N VAL A 82 -19.92 21.31 6.68
CA VAL A 82 -18.65 20.71 7.12
C VAL A 82 -18.91 19.41 7.88
N THR A 83 -19.84 19.43 8.84
CA THR A 83 -20.21 18.24 9.61
C THR A 83 -20.76 17.13 8.72
N ALA A 84 -21.66 17.46 7.79
CA ALA A 84 -22.23 16.49 6.84
C ALA A 84 -21.15 15.88 5.93
N ALA A 85 -20.20 16.67 5.46
CA ALA A 85 -19.09 16.19 4.65
C ALA A 85 -18.20 15.17 5.41
N TYR A 86 -17.84 15.48 6.66
CA TYR A 86 -17.02 14.57 7.47
C TYR A 86 -17.80 13.34 7.98
N LEU A 87 -19.09 13.44 8.24
CA LEU A 87 -19.94 12.28 8.53
C LEU A 87 -20.07 11.39 7.29
N GLY A 88 -20.26 11.99 6.10
CA GLY A 88 -20.26 11.26 4.83
C GLY A 88 -18.94 10.56 4.55
N TYR A 89 -17.81 11.23 4.81
CA TYR A 89 -16.48 10.62 4.75
C TYR A 89 -16.39 9.39 5.68
N GLY A 90 -16.76 9.53 6.97
CA GLY A 90 -16.70 8.44 7.94
C GLY A 90 -17.61 7.26 7.58
N ALA A 91 -18.82 7.53 7.06
CA ALA A 91 -19.72 6.51 6.58
C ALA A 91 -19.13 5.72 5.39
N CYS A 92 -18.56 6.44 4.41
CA CYS A 92 -17.85 5.82 3.29
C CYS A 92 -16.64 5.00 3.76
N ASP A 93 -15.86 5.48 4.73
CA ASP A 93 -14.67 4.79 5.27
C ASP A 93 -15.03 3.47 5.94
N ILE A 94 -16.11 3.45 6.74
CA ILE A 94 -16.61 2.22 7.37
C ILE A 94 -16.99 1.19 6.29
N VAL A 95 -17.78 1.59 5.30
CA VAL A 95 -18.22 0.71 4.20
C VAL A 95 -17.03 0.24 3.37
N ASN A 96 -16.09 1.14 3.06
CA ASN A 96 -14.85 0.86 2.35
C ASN A 96 -14.01 -0.21 3.07
N SER A 97 -13.72 0.02 4.35
CA SER A 97 -12.95 -0.90 5.20
C SER A 97 -13.60 -2.29 5.28
N LEU A 98 -14.94 -2.34 5.43
CA LEU A 98 -15.67 -3.60 5.46
C LEU A 98 -15.61 -4.32 4.12
N ALA A 99 -15.88 -3.63 3.01
CA ALA A 99 -15.87 -4.22 1.68
C ALA A 99 -14.49 -4.82 1.35
N LEU A 100 -13.40 -4.07 1.62
CA LEU A 100 -12.04 -4.52 1.36
C LEU A 100 -11.63 -5.71 2.24
N ARG A 101 -11.95 -5.68 3.54
CA ARG A 101 -11.66 -6.80 4.47
C ARG A 101 -12.43 -8.06 4.11
N VAL A 102 -13.73 -7.92 3.81
CA VAL A 102 -14.57 -9.05 3.39
C VAL A 102 -14.06 -9.64 2.08
N LEU A 103 -13.68 -8.79 1.11
CA LEU A 103 -13.08 -9.25 -0.15
C LEU A 103 -11.80 -10.04 0.10
N GLY A 104 -10.87 -9.50 0.90
CA GLY A 104 -9.62 -10.18 1.25
C GLY A 104 -9.85 -11.54 1.88
N GLN A 105 -10.75 -11.64 2.86
CA GLN A 105 -11.07 -12.90 3.54
C GLN A 105 -11.76 -13.93 2.61
N ARG A 106 -12.61 -13.47 1.69
CA ARG A 106 -13.22 -14.38 0.70
C ARG A 106 -12.20 -14.92 -0.28
N VAL A 107 -11.26 -14.08 -0.74
CA VAL A 107 -10.16 -14.53 -1.61
C VAL A 107 -9.23 -15.48 -0.86
N ASP A 108 -8.89 -15.22 0.40
CA ASP A 108 -8.08 -16.12 1.25
C ASP A 108 -8.74 -17.51 1.35
N ARG A 109 -10.02 -17.53 1.70
CA ARG A 109 -10.79 -18.78 1.79
C ARG A 109 -10.80 -19.54 0.46
N ASP A 110 -11.10 -18.86 -0.64
CA ASP A 110 -11.25 -19.47 -1.95
C ASP A 110 -9.91 -19.98 -2.49
N ALA A 111 -8.81 -19.23 -2.28
CA ALA A 111 -7.46 -19.65 -2.64
C ALA A 111 -7.00 -20.88 -1.84
N ARG A 112 -7.32 -20.95 -0.54
CA ARG A 112 -7.05 -22.14 0.28
C ARG A 112 -7.88 -23.35 -0.18
N ALA A 113 -9.17 -23.15 -0.49
CA ALA A 113 -10.03 -24.19 -0.99
C ALA A 113 -9.55 -24.72 -2.34
N GLU A 114 -9.13 -23.84 -3.27
CA GLU A 114 -8.54 -24.21 -4.57
C GLU A 114 -7.24 -25.01 -4.39
N LEU A 115 -6.34 -24.54 -3.50
CA LEU A 115 -5.08 -25.23 -3.21
C LEU A 115 -5.36 -26.62 -2.62
N TYR A 116 -6.25 -26.72 -1.65
CA TYR A 116 -6.62 -27.98 -1.00
C TYR A 116 -7.24 -28.97 -1.99
N GLY A 117 -8.21 -28.53 -2.80
CA GLY A 117 -8.78 -29.35 -3.86
C GLY A 117 -7.76 -29.80 -4.90
N SER A 118 -6.80 -28.91 -5.25
CA SER A 118 -5.69 -29.26 -6.15
C SER A 118 -4.77 -30.31 -5.55
N LEU A 119 -4.49 -30.27 -4.24
CA LEU A 119 -3.66 -31.27 -3.55
C LEU A 119 -4.35 -32.63 -3.45
N LEU A 120 -5.66 -32.66 -3.15
CA LEU A 120 -6.43 -33.90 -3.15
C LEU A 120 -6.50 -34.58 -4.51
N GLY A 121 -6.45 -33.81 -5.59
CA GLY A 121 -6.41 -34.32 -6.97
C GLY A 121 -5.04 -34.79 -7.44
N LYS A 122 -3.97 -34.70 -6.63
CA LYS A 122 -2.62 -35.15 -6.98
C LYS A 122 -2.39 -36.58 -6.59
N SER A 123 -1.57 -37.28 -7.39
CA SER A 123 -1.20 -38.67 -7.09
C SER A 123 -0.34 -38.77 -5.83
N GLN A 124 -0.43 -39.91 -5.14
CA GLN A 124 0.39 -40.21 -3.97
C GLN A 124 1.91 -40.11 -4.28
N THR A 125 2.32 -40.51 -5.49
CA THR A 125 3.71 -40.37 -5.94
C THR A 125 4.16 -38.91 -6.01
N PHE A 126 3.29 -37.98 -6.42
CA PHE A 126 3.57 -36.56 -6.44
C PHE A 126 3.72 -36.02 -5.00
N LEU A 127 2.79 -36.36 -4.12
CA LEU A 127 2.80 -35.91 -2.72
C LEU A 127 4.02 -36.45 -1.96
N GLY A 128 4.42 -37.69 -2.20
CA GLY A 128 5.61 -38.31 -1.57
C GLY A 128 6.93 -37.65 -1.97
N ARG A 129 6.98 -36.91 -3.09
CA ARG A 129 8.15 -36.13 -3.54
C ARG A 129 8.19 -34.71 -2.98
N GLN A 130 7.10 -34.24 -2.40
CA GLN A 130 7.00 -32.88 -1.85
C GLN A 130 7.30 -32.92 -0.34
N ARG A 131 8.01 -31.89 0.14
CA ARG A 131 8.17 -31.71 1.58
C ARG A 131 6.86 -31.15 2.17
N VAL A 132 6.35 -31.79 3.21
CA VAL A 132 5.13 -31.33 3.90
C VAL A 132 5.25 -29.87 4.33
N GLY A 133 6.44 -29.45 4.81
CA GLY A 133 6.73 -28.08 5.18
C GLY A 133 6.54 -27.06 4.03
N ASP A 134 6.91 -27.43 2.79
CA ASP A 134 6.73 -26.55 1.63
C ASP A 134 5.25 -26.41 1.27
N LEU A 135 4.47 -27.50 1.36
CA LEU A 135 3.01 -27.45 1.14
C LEU A 135 2.31 -26.61 2.20
N MET A 136 2.72 -26.77 3.46
CA MET A 136 2.22 -25.94 4.57
C MET A 136 2.58 -24.45 4.38
N ALA A 137 3.82 -24.15 3.96
CA ALA A 137 4.24 -22.78 3.69
C ALA A 137 3.39 -22.13 2.58
N ARG A 138 3.04 -22.87 1.53
CA ARG A 138 2.13 -22.38 0.47
C ARG A 138 0.72 -22.13 1.02
N ALA A 139 0.16 -23.08 1.79
CA ALA A 139 -1.19 -22.98 2.33
C ALA A 139 -1.35 -21.87 3.38
N THR A 140 -0.27 -21.51 4.08
CA THR A 140 -0.29 -20.50 5.14
C THR A 140 0.31 -19.17 4.67
N ASN A 141 1.59 -19.16 4.32
CA ASN A 141 2.33 -17.95 4.06
C ASN A 141 2.04 -17.35 2.67
N ASP A 142 2.08 -18.17 1.60
CA ASP A 142 1.87 -17.65 0.24
C ASP A 142 0.43 -17.15 0.05
N VAL A 143 -0.57 -17.87 0.54
CA VAL A 143 -1.98 -17.41 0.50
C VAL A 143 -2.16 -16.12 1.31
N ASN A 144 -1.54 -16.02 2.50
CA ASN A 144 -1.60 -14.79 3.29
C ASN A 144 -0.97 -13.60 2.55
N GLN A 145 0.16 -13.80 1.83
CA GLN A 145 0.77 -12.74 1.02
C GLN A 145 -0.14 -12.27 -0.12
N VAL A 146 -0.88 -13.18 -0.76
CA VAL A 146 -1.90 -12.83 -1.76
C VAL A 146 -3.04 -12.02 -1.12
N THR A 147 -3.51 -12.43 0.04
CA THR A 147 -4.54 -11.70 0.79
C THR A 147 -4.09 -10.30 1.15
N LEU A 148 -2.87 -10.15 1.71
CA LEU A 148 -2.29 -8.85 2.05
C LEU A 148 -2.04 -7.97 0.81
N MET A 149 -1.74 -8.56 -0.34
CA MET A 149 -1.63 -7.82 -1.60
C MET A 149 -2.95 -7.17 -1.99
N ILE A 150 -4.09 -7.85 -1.81
CA ILE A 150 -5.43 -7.33 -2.14
C ILE A 150 -5.87 -6.36 -1.05
N ALA A 151 -5.88 -6.82 0.20
CA ALA A 151 -6.33 -6.06 1.36
C ALA A 151 -5.25 -6.08 2.47
N PRO A 152 -4.62 -4.91 2.78
CA PRO A 152 -4.99 -3.56 2.35
C PRO A 152 -4.28 -3.03 1.10
N ASN A 153 -3.20 -3.66 0.59
CA ASN A 153 -2.22 -2.97 -0.26
C ASN A 153 -2.76 -2.48 -1.62
N ALA A 154 -3.51 -3.30 -2.37
CA ALA A 154 -4.10 -2.83 -3.63
C ALA A 154 -5.16 -1.73 -3.37
N GLY A 155 -5.87 -1.81 -2.25
CA GLY A 155 -6.77 -0.77 -1.78
C GLY A 155 -6.07 0.56 -1.57
N LEU A 156 -4.95 0.56 -0.84
CA LEU A 156 -4.15 1.77 -0.58
C LEU A 156 -3.61 2.43 -1.85
N ILE A 157 -3.30 1.65 -2.91
CA ILE A 157 -2.90 2.23 -4.20
C ILE A 157 -4.06 3.01 -4.81
N LEU A 158 -5.26 2.42 -4.82
CA LEU A 158 -6.43 3.06 -5.42
C LEU A 158 -6.89 4.26 -4.59
N GLU A 159 -6.88 4.15 -3.26
CA GLU A 159 -7.11 5.30 -2.35
C GLU A 159 -6.12 6.43 -2.61
N SER A 160 -4.82 6.11 -2.72
CA SER A 160 -3.78 7.09 -3.00
C SER A 160 -3.99 7.78 -4.35
N PHE A 161 -4.43 7.04 -5.36
CA PHE A 161 -4.74 7.61 -6.67
C PHE A 161 -5.87 8.63 -6.59
N PHE A 162 -7.00 8.30 -5.97
CA PHE A 162 -8.12 9.24 -5.85
C PHE A 162 -7.83 10.36 -4.85
N ALA A 163 -7.04 10.12 -3.80
CA ALA A 163 -6.55 11.15 -2.88
C ALA A 163 -5.59 12.16 -3.54
N LEU A 164 -5.03 11.85 -4.71
CA LEU A 164 -4.30 12.81 -5.54
C LEU A 164 -5.21 13.47 -6.57
N VAL A 165 -6.01 12.70 -7.30
CA VAL A 165 -6.79 13.19 -8.44
C VAL A 165 -7.90 14.12 -7.98
N VAL A 166 -8.69 13.75 -6.98
CA VAL A 166 -9.86 14.54 -6.58
C VAL A 166 -9.48 15.92 -6.02
N PRO A 167 -8.48 16.06 -5.10
CA PRO A 167 -8.02 17.38 -4.68
C PRO A 167 -7.47 18.24 -5.83
N LEU A 168 -6.76 17.64 -6.80
CA LEU A 168 -6.26 18.39 -7.97
C LEU A 168 -7.41 18.92 -8.83
N VAL A 169 -8.44 18.10 -9.06
CA VAL A 169 -9.64 18.54 -9.78
C VAL A 169 -10.34 19.66 -9.01
N THR A 170 -10.44 19.55 -7.69
CA THR A 170 -11.05 20.61 -6.85
C THR A 170 -10.20 21.89 -6.88
N ILE A 171 -8.85 21.79 -6.84
CA ILE A 171 -7.97 22.96 -6.99
C ILE A 171 -8.17 23.62 -8.36
N ALA A 172 -8.34 22.83 -9.43
CA ALA A 172 -8.60 23.36 -10.77
C ALA A 172 -9.90 24.18 -10.85
N THR A 173 -10.92 23.86 -10.04
CA THR A 173 -12.18 24.65 -9.99
C THR A 173 -12.01 25.98 -9.27
N LEU A 174 -11.03 26.13 -8.37
CA LEU A 174 -10.69 27.41 -7.72
C LEU A 174 -9.92 28.31 -8.69
N GLY A 175 -9.00 27.74 -9.48
CA GLY A 175 -8.23 28.45 -10.48
C GLY A 175 -7.13 27.58 -11.07
N PHE A 176 -6.98 27.60 -12.40
CA PHE A 176 -5.94 26.81 -13.07
C PHE A 176 -4.53 27.21 -12.67
N ASP A 177 -4.31 28.48 -12.30
CA ASP A 177 -3.01 28.99 -11.83
C ASP A 177 -2.54 28.24 -10.57
N LEU A 178 -3.49 27.87 -9.70
CA LEU A 178 -3.20 27.15 -8.46
C LEU A 178 -2.67 25.71 -8.70
N LEU A 179 -2.89 25.13 -9.89
CA LEU A 179 -2.35 23.83 -10.25
C LEU A 179 -0.84 23.82 -10.45
N LEU A 180 -0.21 24.97 -10.68
CA LEU A 180 1.23 25.06 -10.96
C LEU A 180 2.07 24.35 -9.89
N VAL A 181 1.87 24.70 -8.62
CA VAL A 181 2.68 24.16 -7.51
C VAL A 181 2.41 22.66 -7.26
N PRO A 182 1.16 22.17 -7.13
CA PRO A 182 0.91 20.74 -6.93
C PRO A 182 1.39 19.88 -8.10
N VAL A 183 1.27 20.35 -9.35
CA VAL A 183 1.76 19.59 -10.52
C VAL A 183 3.28 19.53 -10.53
N LEU A 184 3.97 20.66 -10.29
CA LEU A 184 5.43 20.66 -10.15
C LEU A 184 5.90 19.77 -8.99
N PHE A 185 5.18 19.79 -7.87
CA PHE A 185 5.45 18.89 -6.76
C PHE A 185 5.32 17.43 -7.18
N LEU A 186 4.25 17.03 -7.87
CA LEU A 186 4.04 15.63 -8.28
C LEU A 186 5.12 15.16 -9.25
N ILE A 187 5.55 16.02 -10.19
CA ILE A 187 6.67 15.70 -11.10
C ILE A 187 7.96 15.51 -10.29
N GLY A 188 8.30 16.47 -9.44
CA GLY A 188 9.47 16.41 -8.56
C GLY A 188 9.43 15.19 -7.64
N PHE A 189 8.26 14.88 -7.08
CA PHE A 189 8.03 13.70 -6.25
C PHE A 189 8.29 12.40 -7.04
N ALA A 190 7.74 12.28 -8.26
CA ALA A 190 7.95 11.09 -9.09
C ALA A 190 9.44 10.86 -9.41
N VAL A 191 10.17 11.93 -9.73
CA VAL A 191 11.62 11.89 -9.97
C VAL A 191 12.38 11.50 -8.70
N ALA A 192 12.08 12.13 -7.58
CA ALA A 192 12.72 11.86 -6.29
C ALA A 192 12.44 10.43 -5.81
N LEU A 193 11.19 9.95 -5.95
CA LEU A 193 10.79 8.59 -5.62
C LEU A 193 11.54 7.56 -6.47
N ARG A 194 11.68 7.82 -7.79
CA ARG A 194 12.45 6.94 -8.69
C ARG A 194 13.93 6.87 -8.27
N HIS A 195 14.54 8.02 -7.96
CA HIS A 195 15.92 8.08 -7.49
C HIS A 195 16.10 7.33 -6.16
N TYR A 196 15.24 7.61 -5.20
CA TYR A 196 15.23 6.96 -3.89
C TYR A 196 15.06 5.44 -3.99
N SER A 197 14.09 4.97 -4.79
CA SER A 197 13.85 3.54 -4.98
C SER A 197 15.06 2.82 -5.60
N ARG A 198 15.77 3.48 -6.54
CA ARG A 198 17.01 2.96 -7.13
C ARG A 198 18.15 2.89 -6.13
N ALA A 199 18.26 3.85 -5.24
CA ALA A 199 19.27 3.86 -4.19
C ALA A 199 18.97 2.84 -3.08
N LEU A 200 17.70 2.67 -2.72
CA LEU A 200 17.29 1.76 -1.64
C LEU A 200 17.36 0.28 -2.04
N ALA A 201 17.02 -0.06 -3.29
CA ALA A 201 16.93 -1.45 -3.73
C ALA A 201 18.20 -2.28 -3.48
N PRO A 202 19.42 -1.84 -3.87
CA PRO A 202 20.65 -2.62 -3.67
C PRO A 202 20.98 -2.80 -2.18
N VAL A 203 20.85 -1.76 -1.36
CA VAL A 203 21.18 -1.84 0.07
C VAL A 203 20.18 -2.70 0.85
N SER A 204 18.89 -2.66 0.49
CA SER A 204 17.88 -3.55 1.05
C SER A 204 18.11 -5.01 0.66
N SER A 205 18.52 -5.26 -0.59
CA SER A 205 18.87 -6.61 -1.05
C SER A 205 20.09 -7.16 -0.32
N GLU A 206 21.13 -6.35 -0.15
CA GLU A 206 22.31 -6.73 0.64
C GLU A 206 21.94 -7.03 2.09
N MET A 207 21.18 -6.15 2.74
CA MET A 207 20.70 -6.36 4.11
C MET A 207 19.95 -7.69 4.25
N SER A 208 19.03 -7.99 3.32
CA SER A 208 18.26 -9.24 3.32
C SER A 208 19.17 -10.47 3.11
N ALA A 209 20.18 -10.38 2.25
CA ALA A 209 21.15 -11.45 2.02
C ALA A 209 21.99 -11.71 3.28
N ARG A 210 22.49 -10.65 3.96
CA ARG A 210 23.25 -10.77 5.22
C ARG A 210 22.40 -11.37 6.34
N PHE A 211 21.13 -10.96 6.43
CA PHE A 211 20.18 -11.56 7.38
C PHE A 211 19.98 -13.06 7.11
N GLY A 212 19.82 -13.45 5.85
CA GLY A 212 19.74 -14.87 5.48
C GLY A 212 20.97 -15.68 5.86
N LEU A 213 22.17 -15.16 5.62
CA LEU A 213 23.42 -15.80 6.02
C LEU A 213 23.59 -15.93 7.53
N MET A 214 23.19 -14.92 8.29
CA MET A 214 23.19 -14.95 9.74
C MET A 214 22.24 -16.04 10.28
N ASN A 215 21.01 -16.08 9.77
CA ASN A 215 20.01 -17.08 10.18
C ASN A 215 20.40 -18.51 9.76
N ALA A 216 20.98 -18.69 8.57
CA ALA A 216 21.48 -19.99 8.13
C ALA A 216 22.58 -20.51 9.04
N GLY A 217 23.52 -19.64 9.45
CA GLY A 217 24.57 -20.02 10.40
C GLY A 217 24.03 -20.34 11.79
N LEU A 218 23.03 -19.60 12.27
CA LEU A 218 22.38 -19.91 13.54
C LEU A 218 21.65 -21.27 13.48
N ALA A 219 20.95 -21.55 12.39
CA ALA A 219 20.26 -22.82 12.20
C ALA A 219 21.26 -24.01 12.12
N GLU A 220 22.42 -23.80 11.47
CA GLU A 220 23.52 -24.79 11.42
C GLU A 220 24.09 -25.05 12.80
N ALA A 221 24.38 -24.00 13.57
CA ALA A 221 24.92 -24.12 14.95
C ALA A 221 23.94 -24.83 15.90
N ILE A 222 22.63 -24.50 15.81
CA ILE A 222 21.58 -25.15 16.61
C ILE A 222 21.42 -26.61 16.17
N GLY A 223 21.41 -26.89 14.86
CA GLY A 223 21.28 -28.25 14.32
C GLY A 223 22.49 -29.14 14.63
N GLY A 224 23.69 -28.56 14.79
CA GLY A 224 24.95 -29.25 15.14
C GLY A 224 25.40 -29.03 16.58
N ILE A 225 24.50 -28.59 17.47
CA ILE A 225 24.88 -28.18 18.84
C ILE A 225 25.61 -29.27 19.64
N GLU A 226 25.28 -30.55 19.44
CA GLU A 226 25.94 -31.67 20.07
C GLU A 226 27.41 -31.77 19.64
N VAL A 227 27.69 -31.52 18.35
CA VAL A 227 29.04 -31.52 17.80
C VAL A 227 29.84 -30.35 18.35
N VAL A 228 29.24 -29.13 18.36
CA VAL A 228 29.88 -27.95 18.92
C VAL A 228 30.28 -28.18 20.38
N LYS A 229 29.38 -28.74 21.18
CA LYS A 229 29.64 -29.06 22.59
C LYS A 229 30.63 -30.23 22.78
N GLY A 230 30.51 -31.26 21.95
CA GLY A 230 31.39 -32.42 22.03
C GLY A 230 32.86 -32.08 21.72
N PHE A 231 33.12 -31.07 20.92
CA PHE A 231 34.45 -30.58 20.57
C PHE A 231 34.87 -29.30 21.32
N ALA A 232 34.05 -28.79 22.25
CA ALA A 232 34.28 -27.55 23.01
C ALA A 232 34.56 -26.34 22.09
N GLN A 233 33.78 -26.20 21.02
CA GLN A 233 33.94 -25.14 19.99
C GLN A 233 32.98 -23.96 20.21
N GLU A 234 32.40 -23.78 21.39
CA GLU A 234 31.42 -22.72 21.66
C GLU A 234 31.97 -21.33 21.36
N GLU A 235 33.19 -21.02 21.79
CA GLU A 235 33.80 -19.72 21.50
C GLU A 235 34.04 -19.47 20.00
N ALA A 236 34.37 -20.51 19.23
CA ALA A 236 34.58 -20.39 17.80
C ALA A 236 33.25 -20.10 17.09
N GLU A 237 32.16 -20.75 17.52
CA GLU A 237 30.83 -20.55 16.93
C GLU A 237 30.25 -19.20 17.34
N GLU A 238 30.47 -18.76 18.59
CA GLU A 238 30.10 -17.41 19.04
C GLU A 238 30.79 -16.32 18.19
N ARG A 239 32.10 -16.46 17.93
CA ARG A 239 32.83 -15.52 17.07
C ARG A 239 32.27 -15.49 15.64
N ARG A 240 32.00 -16.64 15.05
CA ARG A 240 31.40 -16.74 13.70
C ARG A 240 30.03 -16.09 13.65
N PHE A 241 29.20 -16.32 14.66
CA PHE A 241 27.89 -15.67 14.75
C PHE A 241 28.04 -14.15 14.90
N ALA A 242 28.94 -13.69 15.77
CA ALA A 242 29.20 -12.26 15.99
C ALA A 242 29.68 -11.56 14.69
N GLU A 243 30.54 -12.21 13.88
CA GLU A 243 30.98 -11.67 12.59
C GLU A 243 29.80 -11.52 11.60
N ARG A 244 28.94 -12.56 11.48
CA ARG A 244 27.75 -12.51 10.62
C ARG A 244 26.74 -11.46 11.10
N ALA A 245 26.55 -11.34 12.43
CA ALA A 245 25.69 -10.34 13.03
C ALA A 245 26.21 -8.90 12.79
N ARG A 246 27.51 -8.66 12.89
CA ARG A 246 28.13 -7.38 12.57
C ARG A 246 27.94 -7.03 11.09
N ALA A 247 28.17 -7.98 10.18
CA ALA A 247 27.97 -7.77 8.74
C ALA A 247 26.49 -7.43 8.41
N TYR A 248 25.54 -8.04 9.11
CA TYR A 248 24.11 -7.67 9.01
C TYR A 248 23.86 -6.26 9.56
N THR A 249 24.41 -5.95 10.76
CA THR A 249 24.25 -4.62 11.39
C THR A 249 24.79 -3.51 10.47
N ASP A 250 25.95 -3.70 9.86
CA ASP A 250 26.54 -2.74 8.93
C ASP A 250 25.65 -2.53 7.69
N ALA A 251 25.11 -3.61 7.15
CA ALA A 251 24.16 -3.54 6.03
C ALA A 251 22.83 -2.86 6.44
N PHE A 252 22.35 -3.12 7.66
CA PHE A 252 21.16 -2.47 8.22
C PHE A 252 21.36 -0.96 8.39
N ILE A 253 22.52 -0.55 8.94
CA ILE A 253 22.88 0.87 9.09
C ILE A 253 22.96 1.56 7.73
N ARG A 254 23.60 0.93 6.72
CA ARG A 254 23.63 1.48 5.36
C ARG A 254 22.23 1.65 4.76
N SER A 255 21.36 0.66 4.93
CA SER A 255 19.97 0.74 4.50
C SER A 255 19.22 1.87 5.22
N GLY A 256 19.41 1.98 6.55
CA GLY A 256 18.84 3.03 7.37
C GLY A 256 19.31 4.44 6.96
N ALA A 257 20.60 4.59 6.61
CA ALA A 257 21.15 5.87 6.14
C ALA A 257 20.52 6.32 4.81
N VAL A 258 20.21 5.38 3.90
CA VAL A 258 19.48 5.69 2.67
C VAL A 258 18.03 6.07 3.00
N GLN A 259 17.38 5.33 3.91
CA GLN A 259 16.00 5.61 4.32
C GLN A 259 15.87 6.97 5.02
N ALA A 260 16.83 7.34 5.86
CA ALA A 260 16.85 8.64 6.54
C ALA A 260 16.94 9.84 5.57
N ARG A 261 17.49 9.64 4.37
CA ARG A 261 17.60 10.66 3.31
C ARG A 261 16.37 10.68 2.39
N TYR A 262 15.18 10.46 2.94
CA TYR A 262 13.94 10.45 2.15
C TYR A 262 13.58 11.86 1.67
N LEU A 263 14.18 12.25 0.55
CA LEU A 263 14.02 13.56 -0.10
C LEU A 263 12.56 13.94 -0.43
N PRO A 264 11.65 13.03 -0.79
CA PRO A 264 10.26 13.39 -1.09
C PRO A 264 9.54 14.15 0.01
N LEU A 265 9.88 13.92 1.29
CA LEU A 265 9.29 14.66 2.40
C LEU A 265 9.74 16.13 2.45
N LEU A 266 11.01 16.39 2.14
CA LEU A 266 11.53 17.76 2.04
C LEU A 266 10.91 18.51 0.86
N LEU A 267 10.73 17.83 -0.27
CA LEU A 267 10.03 18.39 -1.44
C LEU A 267 8.59 18.76 -1.12
N TYR A 268 7.90 17.95 -0.32
CA TYR A 268 6.54 18.28 0.13
C TYR A 268 6.54 19.55 0.99
N GLY A 269 7.45 19.68 1.96
CA GLY A 269 7.58 20.88 2.77
C GLY A 269 7.84 22.14 1.94
N LEU A 270 8.75 22.05 0.95
CA LEU A 270 9.01 23.12 0.00
C LEU A 270 7.76 23.48 -0.83
N ALA A 271 7.07 22.45 -1.34
CA ALA A 271 5.84 22.67 -2.12
C ALA A 271 4.74 23.35 -1.31
N VAL A 272 4.56 22.98 -0.03
CA VAL A 272 3.60 23.64 0.86
C VAL A 272 3.96 25.11 1.07
N GLY A 273 5.26 25.43 1.29
CA GLY A 273 5.71 26.82 1.42
C GLY A 273 5.49 27.64 0.15
N LEU A 274 5.83 27.07 -1.02
CA LEU A 274 5.59 27.72 -2.31
C LEU A 274 4.09 27.89 -2.61
N ALA A 275 3.27 26.88 -2.30
CA ALA A 275 1.82 26.93 -2.45
C ALA A 275 1.21 28.06 -1.58
N PHE A 276 1.67 28.17 -0.33
CA PHE A 276 1.24 29.22 0.56
C PHE A 276 1.62 30.60 0.04
N GLY A 277 2.88 30.80 -0.35
CA GLY A 277 3.34 32.06 -0.92
C GLY A 277 2.58 32.44 -2.21
N HIS A 278 2.30 31.46 -3.08
CA HIS A 278 1.52 31.67 -4.30
C HIS A 278 0.06 32.05 -3.97
N ALA A 279 -0.58 31.34 -3.04
CA ALA A 279 -1.93 31.69 -2.59
C ALA A 279 -2.01 33.11 -2.02
N LEU A 280 -1.06 33.50 -1.15
CA LEU A 280 -1.00 34.86 -0.60
C LEU A 280 -0.83 35.93 -1.68
N LEU A 281 0.01 35.67 -2.69
CA LEU A 281 0.16 36.58 -3.84
C LEU A 281 -1.15 36.79 -4.57
N LEU A 282 -1.91 35.71 -4.83
CA LEU A 282 -3.20 35.79 -5.51
C LEU A 282 -4.26 36.49 -4.66
N VAL A 283 -4.26 36.27 -3.35
CA VAL A 283 -5.14 37.02 -2.41
C VAL A 283 -4.80 38.50 -2.42
N PHE A 284 -3.53 38.88 -2.36
CA PHE A 284 -3.10 40.27 -2.40
C PHE A 284 -3.47 40.95 -3.74
N GLN A 285 -3.49 40.22 -4.85
CA GLN A 285 -3.94 40.69 -6.15
C GLN A 285 -5.48 40.77 -6.29
N GLY A 286 -6.24 40.35 -5.27
CA GLY A 286 -7.70 40.29 -5.32
C GLY A 286 -8.25 39.21 -6.26
N ARG A 287 -7.43 38.22 -6.66
CA ARG A 287 -7.79 37.12 -7.56
C ARG A 287 -8.28 35.88 -6.81
N LEU A 288 -8.06 35.83 -5.51
CA LEU A 288 -8.43 34.72 -4.63
C LEU A 288 -8.98 35.31 -3.34
N THR A 289 -10.02 34.68 -2.77
CA THR A 289 -10.49 35.00 -1.42
C THR A 289 -9.60 34.35 -0.36
N VAL A 290 -9.71 34.79 0.88
CA VAL A 290 -9.00 34.16 2.00
C VAL A 290 -9.50 32.74 2.22
N GLY A 291 -10.82 32.51 2.09
CA GLY A 291 -11.40 31.18 2.22
C GLY A 291 -10.95 30.23 1.12
N GLU A 292 -10.83 30.70 -0.13
CA GLU A 292 -10.27 29.90 -1.23
C GLU A 292 -8.79 29.55 -0.98
N ALA A 293 -7.99 30.48 -0.43
CA ALA A 293 -6.62 30.20 -0.04
C ALA A 293 -6.54 29.12 1.06
N ILE A 294 -7.43 29.16 2.06
CA ILE A 294 -7.53 28.15 3.12
C ILE A 294 -7.93 26.79 2.51
N THR A 295 -8.92 26.79 1.61
CA THR A 295 -9.32 25.58 0.84
C THR A 295 -8.12 24.99 0.10
N TYR A 296 -7.40 25.81 -0.65
CA TYR A 296 -6.21 25.40 -1.40
C TYR A 296 -5.14 24.77 -0.49
N MET A 297 -4.81 25.42 0.62
CA MET A 297 -3.83 24.89 1.58
C MET A 297 -4.28 23.59 2.24
N THR A 298 -5.57 23.46 2.53
CA THR A 298 -6.16 22.23 3.07
C THR A 298 -6.04 21.08 2.07
N LEU A 299 -6.34 21.34 0.80
CA LEU A 299 -6.20 20.36 -0.29
C LEU A 299 -4.73 20.00 -0.55
N MET A 300 -3.81 20.95 -0.50
CA MET A 300 -2.36 20.67 -0.55
C MET A 300 -1.91 19.76 0.58
N GLY A 301 -2.48 19.92 1.78
CA GLY A 301 -2.22 19.04 2.94
C GLY A 301 -2.55 17.55 2.66
N LYS A 302 -3.55 17.28 1.82
CA LYS A 302 -3.95 15.91 1.46
C LYS A 302 -2.93 15.19 0.59
N LEU A 303 -2.14 15.91 -0.18
CA LEU A 303 -1.11 15.30 -1.05
C LEU A 303 0.02 14.63 -0.25
N ARG A 304 0.12 14.88 1.08
CA ARG A 304 1.12 14.25 1.95
C ARG A 304 0.94 12.74 2.09
N SER A 305 -0.28 12.28 2.34
CA SER A 305 -0.56 10.86 2.65
C SER A 305 -0.14 9.90 1.53
N PRO A 306 -0.52 10.11 0.25
CA PRO A 306 -0.10 9.25 -0.84
C PRO A 306 1.41 9.17 -1.02
N THR A 307 2.15 10.24 -0.66
CA THR A 307 3.61 10.28 -0.81
C THR A 307 4.33 9.39 0.21
N MET A 308 3.69 9.08 1.35
CA MET A 308 4.28 8.27 2.41
C MET A 308 4.14 6.76 2.17
N PHE A 309 3.02 6.31 1.60
CA PHE A 309 2.68 4.89 1.53
C PHE A 309 3.12 4.18 0.24
N SER A 310 3.55 4.91 -0.79
CA SER A 310 3.79 4.36 -2.13
C SER A 310 4.82 3.22 -2.18
N LEU A 311 5.92 3.30 -1.41
CA LEU A 311 7.03 2.32 -1.48
C LEU A 311 6.68 0.97 -0.88
N THR A 312 6.13 0.96 0.34
CA THR A 312 5.79 -0.28 1.05
C THR A 312 4.68 -1.03 0.36
N THR A 313 3.70 -0.30 -0.16
CA THR A 313 2.54 -0.85 -0.87
C THR A 313 2.94 -1.52 -2.19
N PHE A 314 3.80 -0.91 -3.00
CA PHE A 314 4.29 -1.53 -4.23
C PHE A 314 5.12 -2.78 -3.97
N ALA A 315 5.94 -2.81 -2.91
CA ALA A 315 6.70 -3.97 -2.52
C ALA A 315 5.78 -5.13 -2.12
N ALA A 316 4.74 -4.87 -1.34
CA ALA A 316 3.75 -5.86 -0.92
C ALA A 316 2.97 -6.45 -2.12
N VAL A 317 2.58 -5.62 -3.11
CA VAL A 317 1.92 -6.10 -4.32
C VAL A 317 2.85 -7.01 -5.14
N ARG A 318 4.12 -6.67 -5.30
CA ARG A 318 5.10 -7.54 -5.98
C ARG A 318 5.28 -8.87 -5.26
N LEU A 319 5.36 -8.85 -3.94
CA LEU A 319 5.50 -10.06 -3.13
C LEU A 319 4.27 -10.97 -3.27
N GLY A 320 3.06 -10.41 -3.18
CA GLY A 320 1.81 -11.16 -3.39
C GLY A 320 1.70 -11.78 -4.77
N LEU A 321 2.09 -11.06 -5.84
CA LEU A 321 2.14 -11.62 -7.20
C LEU A 321 3.17 -12.75 -7.33
N ALA A 322 4.33 -12.64 -6.66
CA ALA A 322 5.32 -13.70 -6.63
C ALA A 322 4.82 -14.95 -5.89
N SER A 323 4.09 -14.77 -4.78
CA SER A 323 3.43 -15.87 -4.04
C SER A 323 2.30 -16.52 -4.85
N ALA A 324 1.53 -15.74 -5.60
CA ALA A 324 0.49 -16.24 -6.50
C ALA A 324 1.04 -17.04 -7.70
N ALA A 325 2.33 -16.88 -8.03
CA ALA A 325 2.99 -17.63 -9.10
C ALA A 325 3.48 -19.03 -8.67
N ARG A 326 3.55 -19.31 -7.37
CA ARG A 326 3.98 -20.59 -6.78
C ARG A 326 2.84 -21.57 -6.64
#